data_bde5546389b0b8d1e81f4ab398e2f023
#
_entry.id   bde5546389b0b8d1e81f4ab398e2f023
#
_cell.length_a   1.000
_cell.length_b   1.000
_cell.length_c   1.000
_cell.angle_alpha   90.00
_cell.angle_beta   90.00
_cell.angle_gamma   90.00
#
_symmetry.space_group_name_H-M   'P 1'
#
loop_
_entity.id
_entity.type
_entity.pdbx_description
1 polymer ?
#
loop_
_entity_poly.entity_id
_entity_poly.type
_entity_poly.pdbx_seq_one_letter_code
_entity_poly.pdbx_strand_id
1 'polypeptide(L)' 'MADFKETVTSLFESVDIQVNGSRLCDPQIHNELFYSRVLSGGSLALGESYMDGWWDCEALDEFSCRLLR' A
#
# COMPACT_ATOMS: atom_id res chain seq x y z
N MET A 1 9.73 3.56 -19.10
CA MET A 1 8.42 2.97 -18.88
C MET A 1 8.06 3.06 -17.39
N ALA A 2 6.90 3.59 -17.06
CA ALA A 2 6.52 3.71 -15.67
C ALA A 2 6.26 2.32 -15.06
N ASP A 3 6.92 2.03 -13.97
CA ASP A 3 6.71 0.80 -13.23
C ASP A 3 5.62 1.07 -12.19
N PHE A 4 4.56 0.27 -12.18
CA PHE A 4 3.47 0.42 -11.21
C PHE A 4 3.98 0.37 -9.77
N LYS A 5 4.92 -0.52 -9.50
CA LYS A 5 5.53 -0.65 -8.19
C LYS A 5 6.21 0.65 -7.77
N GLU A 6 6.99 1.23 -8.65
CA GLU A 6 7.71 2.47 -8.36
C GLU A 6 6.75 3.63 -8.12
N THR A 7 5.69 3.72 -8.93
CA THR A 7 4.69 4.77 -8.78
C THR A 7 3.97 4.67 -7.45
N VAL A 8 3.50 3.48 -7.08
CA VAL A 8 2.79 3.27 -5.81
C VAL A 8 3.71 3.51 -4.62
N THR A 9 4.95 3.02 -4.70
CA THR A 9 5.93 3.23 -3.65
C THR A 9 6.18 4.72 -3.42
N SER A 10 6.31 5.48 -4.48
CA SER A 10 6.50 6.93 -4.42
C SER A 10 5.31 7.63 -3.79
N LEU A 11 4.09 7.22 -4.15
CA LEU A 11 2.87 7.79 -3.57
C LEU A 11 2.80 7.52 -2.06
N PHE A 12 3.14 6.32 -1.63
CA PHE A 12 3.13 5.97 -0.22
C PHE A 12 4.21 6.73 0.56
N GLU A 13 5.37 6.91 -0.02
CA GLU A 13 6.44 7.68 0.62
C GLU A 13 6.04 9.14 0.85
N SER A 14 5.21 9.68 -0.02
CA SER A 14 4.75 11.07 0.12
C SER A 14 3.87 11.28 1.37
N VAL A 15 3.31 10.21 1.92
CA VAL A 15 2.51 10.23 3.16
C VAL A 15 3.23 9.52 4.31
N ASP A 16 4.54 9.36 4.20
CA ASP A 16 5.40 8.75 5.22
C ASP A 16 5.06 7.27 5.48
N ILE A 17 4.82 6.54 4.41
CA ILE A 17 4.60 5.09 4.45
C ILE A 17 5.65 4.44 3.55
N GLN A 18 6.32 3.41 4.06
CA GLN A 18 7.32 2.66 3.29
C GLN A 18 6.79 1.28 2.94
N VAL A 19 6.70 0.98 1.65
CA VAL A 19 6.28 -0.35 1.19
C VAL A 19 7.35 -1.37 1.59
N ASN A 20 6.91 -2.44 2.24
CA ASN A 20 7.80 -3.49 2.77
C ASN A 20 8.83 -2.96 3.78
N GLY A 21 8.50 -1.87 4.46
CA GLY A 21 9.38 -1.30 5.46
C GLY A 21 9.39 -2.10 6.75
N SER A 22 10.12 -1.61 7.75
CA SER A 22 10.30 -2.32 9.02
C SER A 22 9.43 -1.77 10.15
N ARG A 23 8.73 -0.67 9.92
CA ARG A 23 7.83 -0.08 10.93
C ARG A 23 6.50 -0.82 10.95
N LEU A 24 5.80 -0.74 12.09
CA LEU A 24 4.50 -1.41 12.24
C LEU A 24 3.45 -0.88 11.26
N CYS A 25 3.51 0.39 10.90
CA CYS A 25 2.57 1.00 9.96
C CYS A 25 2.93 0.74 8.50
N ASP A 26 4.08 0.15 8.21
CA ASP A 26 4.51 -0.11 6.85
C ASP A 26 3.86 -1.39 6.32
N PRO A 27 3.17 -1.32 5.16
CA PRO A 27 2.53 -2.51 4.60
C PRO A 27 3.54 -3.51 4.06
N GLN A 28 3.25 -4.80 4.25
CA GLN A 28 4.02 -5.89 3.68
C GLN A 28 3.27 -6.43 2.48
N ILE A 29 3.87 -6.36 1.30
CA ILE A 29 3.22 -6.73 0.06
C ILE A 29 3.55 -8.18 -0.30
N HIS A 30 2.52 -9.00 -0.46
CA HIS A 30 2.67 -10.42 -0.74
C HIS A 30 2.40 -10.77 -2.20
N ASN A 31 1.75 -9.87 -2.96
CA ASN A 31 1.43 -10.10 -4.37
C ASN A 31 1.74 -8.84 -5.16
N GLU A 32 2.60 -8.94 -6.14
CA GLU A 32 3.01 -7.78 -6.94
C GLU A 32 1.88 -7.17 -7.76
N LEU A 33 0.83 -7.92 -8.04
CA LEU A 33 -0.34 -7.38 -8.73
C LEU A 33 -1.05 -6.31 -7.90
N PHE A 34 -0.78 -6.25 -6.61
CA PHE A 34 -1.25 -5.21 -5.72
C PHE A 34 -1.02 -3.81 -6.30
N TYR A 35 0.16 -3.57 -6.84
CA TYR A 35 0.52 -2.23 -7.33
C TYR A 35 -0.37 -1.77 -8.48
N SER A 36 -0.60 -2.62 -9.47
CA SER A 36 -1.47 -2.27 -10.59
C SER A 36 -2.92 -2.15 -10.17
N ARG A 37 -3.36 -3.00 -9.24
CA ARG A 37 -4.74 -2.96 -8.73
C ARG A 37 -5.02 -1.66 -7.99
N VAL A 38 -4.09 -1.22 -7.15
CA VAL A 38 -4.23 0.03 -6.39
C VAL A 38 -4.26 1.23 -7.33
N LEU A 39 -3.43 1.24 -8.35
CA LEU A 39 -3.43 2.34 -9.33
C LEU A 39 -4.72 2.40 -10.13
N SER A 40 -5.32 1.24 -10.42
CA SER A 40 -6.57 1.18 -11.19
C SER A 40 -7.80 1.52 -10.36
N GLY A 41 -7.85 1.05 -9.10
CA GLY A 41 -9.04 1.13 -8.28
C GLY A 41 -8.95 2.03 -7.06
N GLY A 42 -7.81 2.65 -6.81
CA GLY A 42 -7.64 3.58 -5.69
C GLY A 42 -7.85 2.93 -4.33
N SER A 43 -8.47 3.67 -3.42
CA SER A 43 -8.63 3.21 -2.03
C SER A 43 -9.53 2.00 -1.89
N LEU A 44 -10.51 1.83 -2.78
CA LEU A 44 -11.35 0.63 -2.78
C LEU A 44 -10.53 -0.61 -3.10
N ALA A 45 -9.68 -0.53 -4.13
CA ALA A 45 -8.79 -1.63 -4.49
C ALA A 45 -7.79 -1.95 -3.38
N LEU A 46 -7.34 -0.93 -2.66
CA LEU A 46 -6.45 -1.12 -1.52
C LEU A 46 -7.11 -1.98 -0.45
N GLY A 47 -8.36 -1.65 -0.09
CA GLY A 47 -9.12 -2.42 0.89
C GLY A 47 -9.42 -3.84 0.43
N GLU A 48 -9.82 -4.00 -0.83
CA GLU A 48 -10.10 -5.32 -1.40
C GLU A 48 -8.84 -6.20 -1.44
N SER A 49 -7.70 -5.61 -1.78
CA SER A 49 -6.42 -6.33 -1.78
C SER A 49 -6.03 -6.80 -0.39
N TYR A 50 -6.34 -6.03 0.63
CA TYR A 50 -6.12 -6.44 2.02
C TYR A 50 -6.96 -7.67 2.37
N MET A 51 -8.24 -7.65 2.00
CA MET A 51 -9.14 -8.78 2.23
C MET A 51 -8.71 -10.03 1.48
N ASP A 52 -8.12 -9.87 0.31
CA ASP A 52 -7.62 -10.98 -0.51
C ASP A 52 -6.24 -11.49 -0.05
N GLY A 53 -5.65 -10.86 0.97
CA GLY A 53 -4.36 -11.28 1.49
C GLY A 53 -3.17 -10.87 0.65
N TRP A 54 -3.34 -9.88 -0.22
CA TRP A 54 -2.25 -9.41 -1.08
C TRP A 54 -1.25 -8.52 -0.34
N TRP A 55 -1.66 -7.96 0.79
CA TRP A 55 -0.78 -7.20 1.67
C TRP A 55 -1.33 -7.23 3.09
N ASP A 56 -0.47 -6.91 4.06
CA ASP A 56 -0.91 -6.75 5.45
C ASP A 56 -0.11 -5.65 6.15
N CYS A 57 -0.58 -5.27 7.33
CA CYS A 57 0.06 -4.22 8.12
C CYS A 57 -0.36 -4.41 9.58
N GLU A 58 0.63 -4.49 10.49
CA GLU A 58 0.32 -4.70 11.92
C GLU A 58 -0.40 -3.51 12.56
N ALA A 59 0.02 -2.29 12.22
CA ALA A 59 -0.61 -1.07 12.74
C ALA A 59 -1.50 -0.46 11.66
N LEU A 60 -2.57 -1.16 11.29
CA LEU A 60 -3.47 -0.75 10.22
C LEU A 60 -4.12 0.60 10.50
N ASP A 61 -4.43 0.89 11.76
CA ASP A 61 -5.00 2.17 12.17
C ASP A 61 -4.05 3.32 11.83
N GLU A 62 -2.78 3.16 12.17
CA GLU A 62 -1.78 4.17 11.88
C GLU A 62 -1.54 4.32 10.38
N PHE A 63 -1.53 3.21 9.66
CA PHE A 63 -1.42 3.22 8.20
C PHE A 63 -2.56 4.03 7.59
N SER A 64 -3.80 3.78 8.03
CA SER A 64 -4.97 4.49 7.52
C SER A 64 -4.91 5.99 7.85
N CYS A 65 -4.48 6.34 9.05
CA CYS A 65 -4.33 7.74 9.43
C CYS A 65 -3.32 8.48 8.56
N ARG A 66 -2.20 7.85 8.27
CA ARG A 66 -1.17 8.46 7.41
C ARG A 66 -1.65 8.60 5.97
N LEU A 67 -2.38 7.60 5.49
CA LEU A 67 -2.89 7.59 4.11
C LEU A 67 -3.95 8.67 3.89
N LEU A 68 -4.77 8.92 4.88
CA LEU A 68 -5.91 9.85 4.77
C LEU A 68 -5.58 11.29 5.14
N ARG A 69 -4.36 11.60 5.44
CA ARG A 69 -3.94 12.98 5.75
C ARG A 69 -4.10 13.93 4.58
#